data_4ed3237a2a394ef0e32a760a8062cfcd
#
_entry.id   4ed3237a2a394ef0e32a760a8062cfcd
#
_cell.length_a   1.000
_cell.length_b   1.000
_cell.length_c   1.000
_cell.angle_alpha   90.00
_cell.angle_beta   90.00
_cell.angle_gamma   90.00
#
_symmetry.space_group_name_H-M   'P 1'
#
loop_
_entity.id
_entity.type
_entity.pdbx_description
1 polymer ?
#
loop_
_entity_poly.entity_id
_entity_poly.type
_entity_poly.pdbx_seq_one_letter_code
_entity_poly.pdbx_strand_id
1 'polypeptide(L)'
;MASVPAHLAALFVRAHIRRRLGGMESVARIRAILGGGAMLPAPAGVRFRPDRLGGVPGEWAEGRDPARTTLLYLHGGGFVACSPRTHRPLTGWFARHGFRVFAPEYRLAPECPFPAAVEDSVAAWRGLVEQDGMTDPRHSSARAAIAGDSAGGTLALAAMLLLRDAGSALPCAAALFSPATDLAGTGASLRENARRDAMFRPEGLRHLAAAYLGGADPRAPLASPLYGDLAGLPPLLLHAGEREVLRDDSVRLAERARAAGVAVDLQLWPVVPHAWQFAHAFVPEARRSLHMAAAFLRRAAAGEQG
;
A
#
# COMPACT_ATOMS: atom_id res chain seq x y z
N MET A 1 23.42 -2.61 9.66
CA MET A 1 23.35 -1.18 10.03
C MET A 1 22.68 -0.43 8.91
N ALA A 2 21.86 0.60 9.22
CA ALA A 2 21.23 1.42 8.19
C ALA A 2 22.27 2.33 7.50
N SER A 3 22.06 2.61 6.21
CA SER A 3 22.95 3.46 5.43
C SER A 3 22.87 4.93 5.83
N VAL A 4 23.91 5.71 5.52
CA VAL A 4 23.90 7.17 5.70
C VAL A 4 22.72 7.82 4.93
N PRO A 5 22.43 7.46 3.65
CA PRO A 5 21.27 7.98 2.94
C PRO A 5 19.93 7.71 3.65
N ALA A 6 19.74 6.56 4.32
CA ALA A 6 18.53 6.28 5.09
C ALA A 6 18.37 7.24 6.28
N HIS A 7 19.44 7.52 7.00
CA HIS A 7 19.44 8.51 8.09
C HIS A 7 19.12 9.93 7.57
N LEU A 8 19.73 10.33 6.47
CA LEU A 8 19.47 11.63 5.85
C LEU A 8 18.02 11.75 5.36
N ALA A 9 17.48 10.69 4.76
CA ALA A 9 16.08 10.66 4.35
C ALA A 9 15.12 10.79 5.54
N ALA A 10 15.39 10.08 6.64
CA ALA A 10 14.60 10.18 7.86
C ALA A 10 14.65 11.60 8.48
N LEU A 11 15.85 12.22 8.50
CA LEU A 11 16.01 13.59 8.96
C LEU A 11 15.27 14.59 8.07
N PHE A 12 15.38 14.45 6.75
CA PHE A 12 14.67 15.30 5.78
C PHE A 12 13.16 15.21 5.97
N VAL A 13 12.60 14.00 6.03
CA VAL A 13 11.16 13.79 6.23
C VAL A 13 10.72 14.40 7.56
N ARG A 14 11.52 14.23 8.64
CA ARG A 14 11.24 14.82 9.95
C ARG A 14 11.23 16.35 9.93
N ALA A 15 12.21 16.96 9.27
CA ALA A 15 12.35 18.42 9.24
C ALA A 15 11.33 19.09 8.32
N HIS A 16 10.99 18.49 7.19
CA HIS A 16 10.20 19.12 6.14
C HIS A 16 8.76 18.61 6.03
N ILE A 17 8.55 17.28 6.19
CA ILE A 17 7.23 16.68 6.03
C ILE A 17 6.47 16.68 7.36
N ARG A 18 7.05 16.08 8.41
CA ARG A 18 6.40 15.97 9.72
C ARG A 18 6.00 17.31 10.30
N ARG A 19 6.86 18.33 10.17
CA ARG A 19 6.54 19.70 10.65
C ARG A 19 5.38 20.32 9.90
N ARG A 20 5.28 20.09 8.59
CA ARG A 20 4.20 20.64 7.76
C ARG A 20 2.88 19.89 7.97
N LEU A 21 2.93 18.57 8.15
CA LEU A 21 1.74 17.76 8.45
C LEU A 21 1.13 18.15 9.80
N GLY A 22 1.97 18.54 10.78
CA GLY A 22 1.50 18.92 12.11
C GLY A 22 0.62 17.85 12.74
N GLY A 23 -0.57 18.23 13.22
CA GLY A 23 -1.61 17.32 13.73
C GLY A 23 -2.53 16.77 12.66
N MET A 24 -2.29 17.07 11.37
CA MET A 24 -3.14 16.62 10.23
C MET A 24 -4.64 16.97 10.40
N GLU A 25 -4.93 18.11 10.95
CA GLU A 25 -6.30 18.58 11.25
C GLU A 25 -7.07 19.03 10.01
N SER A 26 -6.36 19.34 8.92
CA SER A 26 -6.96 19.82 7.67
C SER A 26 -6.63 18.92 6.49
N VAL A 27 -7.65 18.30 5.92
CA VAL A 27 -7.53 17.48 4.69
C VAL A 27 -6.98 18.29 3.53
N ALA A 28 -7.41 19.54 3.35
CA ALA A 28 -6.89 20.41 2.30
C ALA A 28 -5.37 20.62 2.42
N ARG A 29 -4.86 20.83 3.65
CA ARG A 29 -3.43 20.95 3.91
C ARG A 29 -2.68 19.64 3.64
N ILE A 30 -3.23 18.52 4.02
CA ILE A 30 -2.65 17.19 3.76
C ILE A 30 -2.54 16.97 2.24
N ARG A 31 -3.61 17.26 1.50
CA ARG A 31 -3.63 17.18 0.03
C ARG A 31 -2.58 18.09 -0.62
N ALA A 32 -2.42 19.31 -0.11
CA ALA A 32 -1.39 20.21 -0.61
C ALA A 32 0.04 19.70 -0.37
N ILE A 33 0.28 19.04 0.77
CA ILE A 33 1.61 18.50 1.13
C ILE A 33 1.90 17.19 0.40
N LEU A 34 0.96 16.24 0.41
CA LEU A 34 1.17 14.90 -0.14
C LEU A 34 0.81 14.80 -1.62
N GLY A 35 -0.17 15.56 -2.08
CA GLY A 35 -0.65 15.52 -3.46
C GLY A 35 -0.09 16.62 -4.38
N GLY A 36 0.31 17.77 -3.83
CA GLY A 36 0.78 18.93 -4.59
C GLY A 36 2.25 19.30 -4.36
N GLY A 37 2.95 18.60 -3.44
CA GLY A 37 4.38 18.82 -3.19
C GLY A 37 5.26 18.39 -4.36
N ALA A 38 6.57 18.67 -4.26
CA ALA A 38 7.55 18.27 -5.27
C ALA A 38 7.46 16.74 -5.50
N MET A 39 6.73 16.36 -6.52
CA MET A 39 6.63 14.96 -6.92
C MET A 39 7.99 14.52 -7.42
N LEU A 40 8.48 13.42 -6.86
CA LEU A 40 9.67 12.77 -7.41
C LEU A 40 9.39 12.41 -8.88
N PRO A 41 10.36 12.60 -9.78
CA PRO A 41 10.15 12.32 -11.18
C PRO A 41 9.81 10.84 -11.38
N ALA A 42 8.85 10.58 -12.26
CA ALA A 42 8.56 9.22 -12.68
C ALA A 42 9.77 8.62 -13.40
N PRO A 43 10.03 7.31 -13.25
CA PRO A 43 11.14 6.66 -13.93
C PRO A 43 11.06 6.83 -15.46
N ALA A 44 12.18 7.19 -16.09
CA ALA A 44 12.26 7.28 -17.55
C ALA A 44 11.99 5.93 -18.23
N GLY A 45 11.43 5.96 -19.45
CA GLY A 45 11.15 4.75 -20.23
C GLY A 45 9.90 3.98 -19.81
N VAL A 46 9.02 4.63 -19.04
CA VAL A 46 7.68 4.11 -18.71
C VAL A 46 6.63 4.97 -19.40
N ARG A 47 5.66 4.32 -20.02
CA ARG A 47 4.47 4.96 -20.56
C ARG A 47 3.36 4.91 -19.53
N PHE A 48 2.77 6.07 -19.24
CA PHE A 48 1.59 6.20 -18.39
C PHE A 48 0.37 6.47 -19.25
N ARG A 49 -0.66 5.62 -19.16
CA ARG A 49 -1.87 5.68 -19.97
C ARG A 49 -3.11 5.64 -19.07
N PRO A 50 -3.98 6.66 -19.13
CA PRO A 50 -5.24 6.62 -18.39
C PRO A 50 -6.14 5.51 -18.94
N ASP A 51 -6.91 4.87 -18.05
CA ASP A 51 -7.86 3.83 -18.39
C ASP A 51 -8.92 3.68 -17.27
N ARG A 52 -9.85 2.73 -17.45
CA ARG A 52 -10.83 2.35 -16.42
C ARG A 52 -10.86 0.83 -16.28
N LEU A 53 -10.85 0.35 -15.03
CA LEU A 53 -11.09 -1.05 -14.71
C LEU A 53 -12.26 -1.18 -13.74
N GLY A 54 -13.22 -2.04 -14.05
CA GLY A 54 -14.43 -2.18 -13.25
C GLY A 54 -15.20 -0.85 -13.06
N GLY A 55 -15.14 0.07 -14.03
CA GLY A 55 -15.71 1.41 -13.93
C GLY A 55 -14.87 2.43 -13.17
N VAL A 56 -13.81 2.01 -12.46
CA VAL A 56 -12.93 2.89 -11.70
C VAL A 56 -11.86 3.49 -12.61
N PRO A 57 -11.72 4.83 -12.67
CA PRO A 57 -10.65 5.45 -13.42
C PRO A 57 -9.29 5.11 -12.79
N GLY A 58 -8.24 5.17 -13.59
CA GLY A 58 -6.89 4.90 -13.12
C GLY A 58 -5.86 5.09 -14.21
N GLU A 59 -4.68 4.57 -13.96
CA GLU A 59 -3.56 4.73 -14.86
C GLU A 59 -2.76 3.43 -14.97
N TRP A 60 -2.49 3.01 -16.21
CA TRP A 60 -1.50 1.99 -16.49
C TRP A 60 -0.11 2.60 -16.50
N ALA A 61 0.85 1.90 -15.86
CA ALA A 61 2.28 2.12 -16.04
C ALA A 61 2.88 0.90 -16.76
N GLU A 62 3.46 1.11 -17.92
CA GLU A 62 3.98 0.06 -18.81
C GLU A 62 5.43 0.36 -19.16
N GLY A 63 6.33 -0.61 -18.91
CA GLY A 63 7.73 -0.56 -19.31
C GLY A 63 7.93 -0.81 -20.81
N ARG A 64 9.18 -0.80 -21.26
CA ARG A 64 9.53 -1.09 -22.65
C ARG A 64 9.39 -2.56 -23.01
N ASP A 65 9.73 -3.44 -22.06
CA ASP A 65 9.69 -4.89 -22.25
C ASP A 65 8.31 -5.43 -21.91
N PRO A 66 7.86 -6.52 -22.57
CA PRO A 66 6.60 -7.17 -22.27
C PRO A 66 6.56 -7.61 -20.80
N ALA A 67 5.53 -7.17 -20.08
CA ALA A 67 5.31 -7.58 -18.71
C ALA A 67 4.82 -9.03 -18.63
N ARG A 68 5.31 -9.77 -17.62
CA ARG A 68 4.90 -11.16 -17.36
C ARG A 68 3.90 -11.25 -16.20
N THR A 69 3.77 -10.18 -15.42
CA THR A 69 2.93 -10.12 -14.22
C THR A 69 2.15 -8.81 -14.21
N THR A 70 0.85 -8.89 -14.01
CA THR A 70 0.01 -7.72 -13.80
C THR A 70 -0.05 -7.37 -12.32
N LEU A 71 0.02 -6.09 -11.98
CA LEU A 71 0.02 -5.59 -10.61
C LEU A 71 -1.06 -4.52 -10.44
N LEU A 72 -2.02 -4.75 -9.52
CA LEU A 72 -2.86 -3.68 -9.00
C LEU A 72 -2.10 -2.97 -7.88
N TYR A 73 -1.81 -1.68 -8.04
CA TYR A 73 -1.14 -0.88 -7.02
C TYR A 73 -2.10 0.13 -6.40
N LEU A 74 -2.41 -0.04 -5.12
CA LEU A 74 -3.26 0.87 -4.35
C LEU A 74 -2.39 1.89 -3.62
N HIS A 75 -2.58 3.16 -3.94
CA HIS A 75 -1.74 4.22 -3.42
C HIS A 75 -2.05 4.56 -1.95
N GLY A 76 -1.03 5.03 -1.21
CA GLY A 76 -1.18 5.60 0.12
C GLY A 76 -1.78 7.01 0.09
N GLY A 77 -1.73 7.68 1.24
CA GLY A 77 -2.24 9.04 1.40
C GLY A 77 -3.31 9.20 2.46
N GLY A 78 -3.40 8.23 3.41
CA GLY A 78 -4.33 8.26 4.54
C GLY A 78 -5.80 8.27 4.13
N PHE A 79 -6.13 7.69 2.98
CA PHE A 79 -7.47 7.63 2.37
C PHE A 79 -8.04 8.99 1.95
N VAL A 80 -7.33 10.09 2.18
CA VAL A 80 -7.81 11.47 1.95
C VAL A 80 -7.02 12.21 0.88
N ALA A 81 -5.87 11.71 0.49
CA ALA A 81 -4.93 12.40 -0.40
C ALA A 81 -4.24 11.43 -1.37
N CYS A 82 -3.41 11.98 -2.24
CA CYS A 82 -2.66 11.29 -3.28
C CYS A 82 -3.52 10.81 -4.46
N SER A 83 -2.89 10.17 -5.42
CA SER A 83 -3.49 9.71 -6.68
C SER A 83 -2.52 8.76 -7.39
N PRO A 84 -2.91 8.08 -8.47
CA PRO A 84 -1.99 7.34 -9.33
C PRO A 84 -0.78 8.18 -9.76
N ARG A 85 -1.02 9.46 -10.09
CA ARG A 85 0.03 10.37 -10.52
C ARG A 85 1.11 10.62 -9.47
N THR A 86 0.73 10.77 -8.20
CA THR A 86 1.71 10.94 -7.10
C THR A 86 2.54 9.68 -6.87
N HIS A 87 2.02 8.50 -7.26
CA HIS A 87 2.68 7.20 -7.08
C HIS A 87 3.42 6.69 -8.32
N ARG A 88 3.51 7.49 -9.40
CA ARG A 88 4.32 7.17 -10.59
C ARG A 88 5.76 6.77 -10.29
N PRO A 89 6.47 7.33 -9.27
CA PRO A 89 7.79 6.82 -8.92
C PRO A 89 7.81 5.33 -8.56
N LEU A 90 6.78 4.83 -7.87
CA LEU A 90 6.67 3.43 -7.46
C LEU A 90 6.07 2.57 -8.58
N THR A 91 4.94 2.96 -9.15
CA THR A 91 4.29 2.21 -10.24
C THR A 91 5.19 2.10 -11.47
N GLY A 92 5.90 3.20 -11.80
CA GLY A 92 6.89 3.20 -12.88
C GLY A 92 8.13 2.39 -12.54
N TRP A 93 8.54 2.31 -11.27
CA TRP A 93 9.62 1.42 -10.85
C TRP A 93 9.24 -0.04 -11.10
N PHE A 94 8.05 -0.48 -10.65
CA PHE A 94 7.56 -1.83 -10.92
C PHE A 94 7.43 -2.10 -12.42
N ALA A 95 6.92 -1.13 -13.20
CA ALA A 95 6.80 -1.26 -14.65
C ALA A 95 8.15 -1.51 -15.35
N ARG A 96 9.22 -0.84 -14.91
CA ARG A 96 10.60 -1.10 -15.40
C ARG A 96 11.16 -2.45 -14.96
N HIS A 97 10.55 -3.10 -13.99
CA HIS A 97 11.01 -4.37 -13.43
C HIS A 97 10.09 -5.55 -13.79
N GLY A 98 9.41 -5.47 -14.95
CA GLY A 98 8.67 -6.58 -15.55
C GLY A 98 7.22 -6.71 -15.09
N PHE A 99 6.63 -5.64 -14.57
CA PHE A 99 5.20 -5.60 -14.24
C PHE A 99 4.44 -4.70 -15.22
N ARG A 100 3.19 -5.04 -15.48
CA ARG A 100 2.18 -4.14 -16.02
C ARG A 100 1.33 -3.65 -14.84
N VAL A 101 1.41 -2.38 -14.50
CA VAL A 101 0.83 -1.87 -13.24
C VAL A 101 -0.40 -1.03 -13.54
N PHE A 102 -1.52 -1.36 -12.92
CA PHE A 102 -2.68 -0.48 -12.87
C PHE A 102 -2.78 0.16 -11.49
N ALA A 103 -2.87 1.48 -11.43
CA ALA A 103 -3.12 2.24 -10.22
C ALA A 103 -4.50 2.91 -10.33
N PRO A 104 -5.51 2.47 -9.55
CA PRO A 104 -6.83 3.09 -9.57
C PRO A 104 -6.82 4.44 -8.87
N GLU A 105 -7.60 5.38 -9.40
CA GLU A 105 -7.95 6.63 -8.76
C GLU A 105 -9.23 6.42 -7.95
N TYR A 106 -9.10 5.72 -6.85
CA TYR A 106 -10.22 5.40 -5.97
C TYR A 106 -10.75 6.65 -5.25
N ARG A 107 -12.03 6.62 -4.90
CA ARG A 107 -12.72 7.71 -4.20
C ARG A 107 -12.09 8.00 -2.84
N LEU A 108 -11.86 9.27 -2.55
CA LEU A 108 -11.20 9.73 -1.33
C LEU A 108 -12.21 10.30 -0.31
N ALA A 109 -11.89 10.10 0.95
CA ALA A 109 -12.54 10.75 2.07
C ALA A 109 -12.06 12.22 2.21
N PRO A 110 -12.82 13.10 2.85
CA PRO A 110 -14.13 12.86 3.47
C PRO A 110 -15.31 12.91 2.50
N GLU A 111 -15.09 13.26 1.22
CA GLU A 111 -16.16 13.38 0.22
C GLU A 111 -16.85 12.03 -0.03
N CYS A 112 -16.06 10.94 -0.02
CA CYS A 112 -16.52 9.57 -0.13
C CYS A 112 -15.87 8.73 0.98
N PRO A 113 -16.45 8.70 2.19
CA PRO A 113 -15.89 7.96 3.31
C PRO A 113 -15.98 6.45 3.10
N PHE A 114 -15.46 5.68 4.05
CA PHE A 114 -15.61 4.23 4.10
C PHE A 114 -17.08 3.81 3.90
N PRO A 115 -17.35 2.80 3.04
CA PRO A 115 -16.39 1.87 2.40
C PRO A 115 -16.01 2.21 0.95
N ALA A 116 -16.26 3.43 0.44
CA ALA A 116 -16.15 3.79 -0.98
C ALA A 116 -14.80 3.37 -1.63
N ALA A 117 -13.68 3.65 -0.97
CA ALA A 117 -12.36 3.28 -1.49
C ALA A 117 -12.14 1.76 -1.55
N VAL A 118 -12.74 1.00 -0.62
CA VAL A 118 -12.70 -0.48 -0.63
C VAL A 118 -13.49 -1.02 -1.81
N GLU A 119 -14.70 -0.49 -2.04
CA GLU A 119 -15.55 -0.87 -3.18
C GLU A 119 -14.84 -0.63 -4.51
N ASP A 120 -14.20 0.53 -4.66
CA ASP A 120 -13.44 0.88 -5.86
C ASP A 120 -12.23 -0.05 -6.05
N SER A 121 -11.55 -0.42 -4.96
CA SER A 121 -10.41 -1.36 -5.01
C SER A 121 -10.84 -2.75 -5.48
N VAL A 122 -11.98 -3.24 -4.99
CA VAL A 122 -12.57 -4.52 -5.44
C VAL A 122 -13.03 -4.44 -6.88
N ALA A 123 -13.70 -3.35 -7.28
CA ALA A 123 -14.15 -3.16 -8.65
C ALA A 123 -12.98 -3.09 -9.63
N ALA A 124 -11.92 -2.35 -9.29
CA ALA A 124 -10.70 -2.29 -10.09
C ALA A 124 -10.02 -3.66 -10.23
N TRP A 125 -9.95 -4.45 -9.14
CA TRP A 125 -9.41 -5.80 -9.21
C TRP A 125 -10.24 -6.73 -10.12
N ARG A 126 -11.57 -6.72 -9.97
CA ARG A 126 -12.46 -7.52 -10.81
C ARG A 126 -12.31 -7.16 -12.28
N GLY A 127 -12.27 -5.87 -12.61
CA GLY A 127 -12.07 -5.40 -13.97
C GLY A 127 -10.69 -5.77 -14.53
N LEU A 128 -9.64 -5.84 -13.67
CA LEU A 128 -8.32 -6.29 -14.06
C LEU A 128 -8.33 -7.79 -14.42
N VAL A 129 -8.94 -8.61 -13.57
CA VAL A 129 -9.07 -10.06 -13.78
C VAL A 129 -9.90 -10.38 -15.01
N GLU A 130 -10.97 -9.64 -15.24
CA GLU A 130 -11.83 -9.78 -16.42
C GLU A 130 -11.08 -9.40 -17.70
N GLN A 131 -10.39 -8.28 -17.71
CA GLN A 131 -9.63 -7.81 -18.88
C GLN A 131 -8.50 -8.78 -19.27
N ASP A 132 -7.84 -9.38 -18.30
CA ASP A 132 -6.73 -10.33 -18.54
C ASP A 132 -7.23 -11.77 -18.76
N GLY A 133 -8.57 -12.00 -18.80
CA GLY A 133 -9.18 -13.33 -19.00
C GLY A 133 -8.96 -14.31 -17.84
N MET A 134 -8.65 -13.81 -16.65
CA MET A 134 -8.32 -14.60 -15.47
C MET A 134 -9.55 -14.85 -14.58
N THR A 135 -10.69 -15.16 -15.18
CA THR A 135 -11.99 -15.24 -14.47
C THR A 135 -12.26 -16.55 -13.76
N ASP A 136 -11.51 -17.62 -14.03
CA ASP A 136 -11.71 -18.92 -13.33
C ASP A 136 -11.05 -18.89 -11.95
N PRO A 137 -11.83 -18.97 -10.84
CA PRO A 137 -11.29 -18.96 -9.48
C PRO A 137 -10.32 -20.11 -9.17
N ARG A 138 -10.43 -21.21 -9.91
CA ARG A 138 -9.58 -22.42 -9.74
C ARG A 138 -8.21 -22.25 -10.36
N HIS A 139 -8.08 -21.38 -11.35
CA HIS A 139 -6.84 -21.06 -12.02
C HIS A 139 -6.36 -19.67 -11.66
N SER A 140 -6.90 -19.15 -10.52
CA SER A 140 -6.67 -17.84 -9.97
C SER A 140 -5.74 -16.98 -10.85
N SER A 141 -5.91 -15.75 -10.89
CA SER A 141 -4.97 -14.73 -11.30
C SER A 141 -3.47 -15.10 -11.08
N ALA A 142 -3.07 -16.33 -11.44
CA ALA A 142 -1.71 -16.84 -11.24
C ALA A 142 -0.61 -15.88 -11.75
N ARG A 143 -1.02 -14.83 -12.49
CA ARG A 143 -0.13 -13.79 -13.02
C ARG A 143 -0.50 -12.38 -12.55
N ALA A 144 -1.49 -12.24 -11.67
CA ALA A 144 -1.88 -10.94 -11.13
C ALA A 144 -1.63 -10.87 -9.62
N ALA A 145 -1.02 -9.80 -9.19
CA ALA A 145 -0.66 -9.52 -7.81
C ALA A 145 -1.26 -8.19 -7.36
N ILE A 146 -1.26 -7.95 -6.05
CA ILE A 146 -1.66 -6.67 -5.48
C ILE A 146 -0.54 -6.08 -4.63
N ALA A 147 -0.39 -4.76 -4.65
CA ALA A 147 0.51 -4.07 -3.74
C ALA A 147 -0.11 -2.74 -3.28
N GLY A 148 0.39 -2.22 -2.18
CA GLY A 148 -0.01 -0.91 -1.70
C GLY A 148 0.83 -0.44 -0.52
N ASP A 149 0.88 0.86 -0.34
CA ASP A 149 1.56 1.48 0.79
C ASP A 149 0.57 2.17 1.72
N SER A 150 0.84 2.15 3.04
CA SER A 150 0.03 2.86 4.02
C SER A 150 -1.48 2.52 3.91
N ALA A 151 -2.33 3.51 3.69
CA ALA A 151 -3.77 3.33 3.41
C ALA A 151 -4.03 2.37 2.23
N GLY A 152 -3.21 2.40 1.19
CA GLY A 152 -3.32 1.47 0.05
C GLY A 152 -3.06 0.02 0.45
N GLY A 153 -2.18 -0.22 1.42
CA GLY A 153 -1.98 -1.56 2.00
C GLY A 153 -3.20 -2.06 2.77
N THR A 154 -3.89 -1.16 3.48
CA THR A 154 -5.18 -1.45 4.13
C THR A 154 -6.24 -1.83 3.09
N LEU A 155 -6.36 -1.02 2.02
CA LEU A 155 -7.32 -1.27 0.93
C LEU A 155 -7.04 -2.60 0.21
N ALA A 156 -5.76 -2.95 0.02
CA ALA A 156 -5.38 -4.24 -0.57
C ALA A 156 -5.88 -5.41 0.29
N LEU A 157 -5.68 -5.35 1.61
CA LEU A 157 -6.17 -6.36 2.53
C LEU A 157 -7.69 -6.43 2.56
N ALA A 158 -8.37 -5.28 2.68
CA ALA A 158 -9.83 -5.21 2.69
C ALA A 158 -10.44 -5.76 1.39
N ALA A 159 -9.84 -5.42 0.25
CA ALA A 159 -10.27 -5.96 -1.05
C ALA A 159 -10.09 -7.49 -1.09
N MET A 160 -8.95 -8.03 -0.63
CA MET A 160 -8.74 -9.47 -0.60
C MET A 160 -9.73 -10.20 0.32
N LEU A 161 -10.10 -9.62 1.48
CA LEU A 161 -11.12 -10.18 2.35
C LEU A 161 -12.47 -10.27 1.62
N LEU A 162 -12.93 -9.18 0.99
CA LEU A 162 -14.20 -9.19 0.24
C LEU A 162 -14.18 -10.13 -0.96
N LEU A 163 -13.06 -10.20 -1.69
CA LEU A 163 -12.92 -11.09 -2.83
C LEU A 163 -12.98 -12.57 -2.40
N ARG A 164 -12.27 -12.93 -1.33
CA ARG A 164 -12.31 -14.26 -0.75
C ARG A 164 -13.73 -14.65 -0.32
N ASP A 165 -14.38 -13.78 0.45
CA ASP A 165 -15.72 -14.04 1.00
C ASP A 165 -16.78 -14.16 -0.12
N ALA A 166 -16.54 -13.50 -1.25
CA ALA A 166 -17.34 -13.61 -2.45
C ALA A 166 -16.97 -14.80 -3.36
N GLY A 167 -15.98 -15.62 -3.00
CA GLY A 167 -15.47 -16.69 -3.85
C GLY A 167 -14.88 -16.20 -5.18
N SER A 168 -14.44 -14.94 -5.23
CA SER A 168 -13.83 -14.33 -6.43
C SER A 168 -12.35 -14.67 -6.51
N ALA A 169 -11.77 -14.55 -7.71
CA ALA A 169 -10.34 -14.77 -7.92
C ALA A 169 -9.49 -13.83 -7.06
N LEU A 170 -8.59 -14.39 -6.26
CA LEU A 170 -7.65 -13.66 -5.42
C LEU A 170 -6.34 -13.35 -6.18
N PRO A 171 -5.57 -12.32 -5.78
CA PRO A 171 -4.22 -12.14 -6.26
C PRO A 171 -3.32 -13.32 -5.86
N CYS A 172 -2.30 -13.60 -6.66
CA CYS A 172 -1.34 -14.67 -6.35
C CYS A 172 -0.50 -14.35 -5.09
N ALA A 173 -0.30 -13.09 -4.77
CA ALA A 173 0.38 -12.60 -3.58
C ALA A 173 0.12 -11.10 -3.37
N ALA A 174 0.42 -10.60 -2.17
CA ALA A 174 0.36 -9.18 -1.85
C ALA A 174 1.68 -8.65 -1.27
N ALA A 175 2.13 -7.46 -1.73
CA ALA A 175 3.25 -6.73 -1.15
C ALA A 175 2.78 -5.42 -0.52
N LEU A 176 2.91 -5.29 0.79
CA LEU A 176 2.34 -4.20 1.58
C LEU A 176 3.45 -3.42 2.28
N PHE A 177 3.48 -2.11 2.06
CA PHE A 177 4.50 -1.21 2.60
C PHE A 177 3.89 -0.35 3.71
N SER A 178 4.29 -0.60 4.95
CA SER A 178 3.79 0.12 6.14
C SER A 178 2.25 0.25 6.18
N PRO A 179 1.49 -0.85 5.99
CA PRO A 179 0.03 -0.78 5.93
C PRO A 179 -0.56 -0.28 7.26
N ALA A 180 -1.61 0.55 7.20
CA ALA A 180 -2.35 1.06 8.36
C ALA A 180 -3.56 0.15 8.66
N THR A 181 -3.34 -0.95 9.37
CA THR A 181 -4.32 -2.04 9.51
C THR A 181 -5.18 -1.96 10.77
N ASP A 182 -4.91 -1.00 11.64
CA ASP A 182 -5.61 -0.78 12.92
C ASP A 182 -6.03 0.69 13.10
N LEU A 183 -7.16 1.06 12.53
CA LEU A 183 -7.70 2.42 12.67
C LEU A 183 -8.28 2.72 14.06
N ALA A 184 -8.45 1.68 14.92
CA ALA A 184 -8.77 1.86 16.33
C ALA A 184 -7.54 2.33 17.15
N GLY A 185 -6.34 2.24 16.56
CA GLY A 185 -5.12 2.79 17.14
C GLY A 185 -4.70 2.10 18.44
N THR A 186 -4.74 0.77 18.48
CA THR A 186 -4.45 0.00 19.70
C THR A 186 -3.00 -0.49 19.80
N GLY A 187 -2.20 -0.31 18.73
CA GLY A 187 -0.78 -0.70 18.69
C GLY A 187 0.08 0.09 19.68
N ALA A 188 0.96 -0.59 20.41
CA ALA A 188 1.87 0.04 21.38
C ALA A 188 2.86 0.99 20.71
N SER A 189 3.26 0.71 19.47
CA SER A 189 4.18 1.54 18.69
C SER A 189 3.67 2.97 18.47
N LEU A 190 2.36 3.20 18.50
CA LEU A 190 1.78 4.56 18.46
C LEU A 190 2.35 5.44 19.60
N ARG A 191 2.53 4.88 20.78
CA ARG A 191 3.09 5.57 21.94
C ARG A 191 4.61 5.50 21.96
N GLU A 192 5.17 4.29 21.79
CA GLU A 192 6.61 4.03 21.89
C GLU A 192 7.42 4.79 20.82
N ASN A 193 6.90 4.86 19.60
CA ASN A 193 7.56 5.49 18.49
C ASN A 193 7.10 6.94 18.21
N ALA A 194 6.20 7.50 19.03
CA ALA A 194 5.65 8.85 18.83
C ALA A 194 6.73 9.95 18.63
N ARG A 195 7.88 9.81 19.30
CA ARG A 195 9.02 10.74 19.16
C ARG A 195 10.06 10.27 18.12
N ARG A 196 10.06 8.99 17.76
CA ARG A 196 11.04 8.35 16.86
C ARG A 196 10.62 8.40 15.41
N ASP A 197 9.32 8.30 15.13
CA ASP A 197 8.78 8.36 13.79
C ASP A 197 9.19 9.66 13.09
N ALA A 198 9.63 9.54 11.85
CA ALA A 198 10.10 10.67 11.07
C ALA A 198 8.96 11.43 10.36
N MET A 199 7.79 10.81 10.19
CA MET A 199 6.69 11.38 9.38
C MET A 199 5.45 11.67 10.21
N PHE A 200 4.99 10.76 11.04
CA PHE A 200 3.70 10.87 11.69
C PHE A 200 3.77 11.17 13.20
N ARG A 201 2.67 11.75 13.65
CA ARG A 201 2.29 11.85 15.07
C ARG A 201 1.00 11.06 15.27
N PRO A 202 0.80 10.39 16.41
CA PRO A 202 -0.41 9.60 16.67
C PRO A 202 -1.72 10.39 16.50
N GLU A 203 -1.69 11.68 16.90
CA GLU A 203 -2.86 12.56 16.80
C GLU A 203 -3.30 12.74 15.35
N GLY A 204 -2.35 12.92 14.44
CA GLY A 204 -2.64 13.08 13.03
C GLY A 204 -3.23 11.83 12.38
N LEU A 205 -2.78 10.63 12.78
CA LEU A 205 -3.35 9.38 12.28
C LEU A 205 -4.81 9.22 12.74
N ARG A 206 -5.15 9.65 13.95
CA ARG A 206 -6.54 9.65 14.44
C ARG A 206 -7.44 10.57 13.61
N HIS A 207 -6.98 11.76 13.23
CA HIS A 207 -7.74 12.66 12.35
C HIS A 207 -7.97 12.05 10.96
N LEU A 208 -6.94 11.40 10.38
CA LEU A 208 -7.10 10.69 9.10
C LEU A 208 -8.10 9.54 9.21
N ALA A 209 -7.99 8.73 10.26
CA ALA A 209 -8.92 7.63 10.51
C ALA A 209 -10.36 8.13 10.68
N ALA A 210 -10.58 9.20 11.44
CA ALA A 210 -11.91 9.78 11.62
C ALA A 210 -12.50 10.30 10.31
N ALA A 211 -11.70 10.99 9.49
CA ALA A 211 -12.12 11.48 8.18
C ALA A 211 -12.49 10.35 7.22
N TYR A 212 -11.71 9.24 7.23
CA TYR A 212 -11.98 8.08 6.40
C TYR A 212 -13.21 7.30 6.86
N LEU A 213 -13.33 7.05 8.17
CA LEU A 213 -14.39 6.23 8.73
C LEU A 213 -15.79 6.86 8.57
N GLY A 214 -15.89 8.20 8.61
CA GLY A 214 -17.18 8.88 8.48
C GLY A 214 -18.22 8.44 9.53
N GLY A 215 -17.75 7.99 10.71
CA GLY A 215 -18.59 7.49 11.79
C GLY A 215 -18.72 5.96 11.85
N ALA A 216 -18.10 5.22 10.92
CA ALA A 216 -18.07 3.75 10.97
C ALA A 216 -17.19 3.25 12.14
N ASP A 217 -17.43 2.01 12.56
CA ASP A 217 -16.64 1.36 13.61
C ASP A 217 -15.17 1.21 13.16
N PRO A 218 -14.21 1.78 13.93
CA PRO A 218 -12.80 1.66 13.60
C PRO A 218 -12.26 0.21 13.69
N ARG A 219 -13.02 -0.71 14.26
CA ARG A 219 -12.69 -2.15 14.28
C ARG A 219 -13.42 -2.96 13.21
N ALA A 220 -14.23 -2.33 12.36
CA ALA A 220 -14.85 -3.03 11.24
C ALA A 220 -13.76 -3.70 10.38
N PRO A 221 -13.86 -5.01 10.06
CA PRO A 221 -12.79 -5.76 9.37
C PRO A 221 -12.36 -5.16 8.04
N LEU A 222 -13.25 -4.51 7.32
CA LEU A 222 -12.92 -3.86 6.04
C LEU A 222 -12.30 -2.46 6.21
N ALA A 223 -12.47 -1.83 7.37
CA ALA A 223 -11.79 -0.58 7.70
C ALA A 223 -10.42 -0.86 8.34
N SER A 224 -10.37 -1.89 9.18
CA SER A 224 -9.17 -2.34 9.90
C SER A 224 -8.98 -3.84 9.73
N PRO A 225 -8.33 -4.28 8.66
CA PRO A 225 -8.15 -5.70 8.35
C PRO A 225 -7.45 -6.53 9.44
N LEU A 226 -6.78 -5.88 10.35
CA LEU A 226 -6.23 -6.52 11.56
C LEU A 226 -7.31 -7.28 12.35
N TYR A 227 -8.56 -6.83 12.34
CA TYR A 227 -9.67 -7.46 13.09
C TYR A 227 -10.45 -8.48 12.24
N GLY A 228 -10.10 -8.63 10.97
CA GLY A 228 -10.74 -9.60 10.07
C GLY A 228 -10.28 -11.05 10.30
N ASP A 229 -11.01 -11.97 9.71
CA ASP A 229 -10.54 -13.33 9.50
C ASP A 229 -9.57 -13.33 8.31
N LEU A 230 -8.31 -13.70 8.56
CA LEU A 230 -7.25 -13.69 7.55
C LEU A 230 -7.04 -15.05 6.88
N ALA A 231 -7.78 -16.09 7.29
CA ALA A 231 -7.66 -17.41 6.68
C ALA A 231 -7.97 -17.38 5.18
N GLY A 232 -7.23 -18.14 4.39
CA GLY A 232 -7.42 -18.21 2.94
C GLY A 232 -6.91 -17.03 2.13
N LEU A 233 -6.28 -16.02 2.77
CA LEU A 233 -5.59 -14.97 2.04
C LEU A 233 -4.33 -15.51 1.34
N PRO A 234 -3.92 -14.91 0.21
CA PRO A 234 -2.69 -15.28 -0.48
C PRO A 234 -1.45 -14.91 0.35
N PRO A 235 -0.24 -15.39 -0.05
CA PRO A 235 1.01 -15.02 0.61
C PRO A 235 1.20 -13.50 0.71
N LEU A 236 1.69 -13.04 1.87
CA LEU A 236 1.89 -11.63 2.17
C LEU A 236 3.39 -11.31 2.38
N LEU A 237 3.87 -10.27 1.73
CA LEU A 237 5.12 -9.61 2.08
C LEU A 237 4.79 -8.28 2.78
N LEU A 238 5.31 -8.09 3.99
CA LEU A 238 5.11 -6.89 4.80
C LEU A 238 6.45 -6.21 5.05
N HIS A 239 6.58 -4.96 4.63
CA HIS A 239 7.74 -4.11 4.95
C HIS A 239 7.30 -2.94 5.82
N ALA A 240 7.96 -2.74 6.96
CA ALA A 240 7.69 -1.61 7.86
C ALA A 240 8.99 -1.08 8.48
N GLY A 241 8.99 0.18 8.86
CA GLY A 241 10.10 0.77 9.60
C GLY A 241 9.98 0.51 11.10
N GLU A 242 11.07 0.09 11.76
CA GLU A 242 11.09 -0.14 13.22
C GLU A 242 10.70 1.10 14.04
N ARG A 243 10.93 2.29 13.48
CA ARG A 243 10.67 3.57 14.15
C ARG A 243 9.31 4.17 13.80
N GLU A 244 8.54 3.51 12.95
CA GLU A 244 7.20 3.99 12.60
C GLU A 244 6.20 3.79 13.75
N VAL A 245 5.30 4.73 13.89
CA VAL A 245 4.14 4.58 14.79
C VAL A 245 3.20 3.47 14.31
N LEU A 246 3.21 3.13 13.02
CA LEU A 246 2.47 2.02 12.40
C LEU A 246 3.24 0.69 12.40
N ARG A 247 4.40 0.57 13.08
CA ARG A 247 5.16 -0.68 13.14
C ARG A 247 4.28 -1.86 13.58
N ASP A 248 3.52 -1.69 14.65
CA ASP A 248 2.73 -2.75 15.25
C ASP A 248 1.54 -3.19 14.39
N ASP A 249 1.08 -2.33 13.49
CA ASP A 249 0.09 -2.70 12.48
C ASP A 249 0.60 -3.87 11.62
N SER A 250 1.85 -3.76 11.16
CA SER A 250 2.49 -4.81 10.36
C SER A 250 2.87 -6.04 11.20
N VAL A 251 3.39 -5.84 12.42
CA VAL A 251 3.80 -6.94 13.30
C VAL A 251 2.60 -7.80 13.70
N ARG A 252 1.55 -7.16 14.21
CA ARG A 252 0.33 -7.83 14.66
C ARG A 252 -0.43 -8.48 13.50
N LEU A 253 -0.43 -7.82 12.33
CA LEU A 253 -1.00 -8.41 11.13
C LEU A 253 -0.25 -9.70 10.74
N ALA A 254 1.09 -9.67 10.75
CA ALA A 254 1.90 -10.84 10.43
C ALA A 254 1.65 -12.02 11.40
N GLU A 255 1.56 -11.72 12.70
CA GLU A 255 1.26 -12.72 13.73
C GLU A 255 -0.11 -13.36 13.51
N ARG A 256 -1.16 -12.54 13.29
CA ARG A 256 -2.52 -13.03 13.06
C ARG A 256 -2.65 -13.79 11.75
N ALA A 257 -2.02 -13.32 10.67
CA ALA A 257 -2.06 -13.98 9.38
C ALA A 257 -1.36 -15.35 9.42
N ARG A 258 -0.20 -15.44 10.08
CA ARG A 258 0.48 -16.73 10.32
C ARG A 258 -0.36 -17.68 11.16
N ALA A 259 -1.00 -17.19 12.22
CA ALA A 259 -1.92 -17.99 13.04
C ALA A 259 -3.14 -18.50 12.24
N ALA A 260 -3.54 -17.77 11.20
CA ALA A 260 -4.60 -18.16 10.26
C ALA A 260 -4.09 -19.05 9.09
N GLY A 261 -2.82 -19.50 9.12
CA GLY A 261 -2.24 -20.36 8.08
C GLY A 261 -1.76 -19.64 6.82
N VAL A 262 -1.69 -18.30 6.83
CA VAL A 262 -1.19 -17.52 5.70
C VAL A 262 0.34 -17.44 5.74
N ALA A 263 1.00 -17.67 4.61
CA ALA A 263 2.44 -17.45 4.47
C ALA A 263 2.76 -15.96 4.54
N VAL A 264 3.63 -15.55 5.48
CA VAL A 264 3.97 -14.14 5.68
C VAL A 264 5.47 -13.96 5.82
N ASP A 265 6.04 -13.13 4.95
CA ASP A 265 7.39 -12.55 5.10
C ASP A 265 7.28 -11.13 5.66
N LEU A 266 7.72 -10.93 6.90
CA LEU A 266 7.76 -9.61 7.55
C LEU A 266 9.19 -9.11 7.65
N GLN A 267 9.46 -7.95 7.10
CA GLN A 267 10.75 -7.27 7.13
C GLN A 267 10.65 -5.94 7.87
N LEU A 268 11.33 -5.82 9.02
CA LEU A 268 11.43 -4.58 9.77
C LEU A 268 12.76 -3.87 9.45
N TRP A 269 12.69 -2.59 9.10
CA TRP A 269 13.83 -1.79 8.64
C TRP A 269 14.21 -0.72 9.68
N PRO A 270 15.48 -0.63 10.11
CA PRO A 270 15.83 0.03 11.39
C PRO A 270 15.65 1.56 11.43
N VAL A 271 15.83 2.28 10.33
CA VAL A 271 15.89 3.77 10.36
C VAL A 271 15.04 4.46 9.32
N VAL A 272 14.43 3.73 8.42
CA VAL A 272 13.68 4.29 7.30
C VAL A 272 12.44 5.06 7.78
N PRO A 273 12.05 6.16 7.09
CA PRO A 273 10.78 6.85 7.34
C PRO A 273 9.61 6.06 6.74
N HIS A 274 8.37 6.42 7.08
CA HIS A 274 7.18 5.87 6.42
C HIS A 274 7.25 6.06 4.90
N ALA A 275 6.86 5.04 4.13
CA ALA A 275 6.87 5.01 2.67
C ALA A 275 8.26 5.32 2.04
N TRP A 276 9.34 4.87 2.68
CA TRP A 276 10.72 5.13 2.21
C TRP A 276 11.00 4.63 0.80
N GLN A 277 10.19 3.75 0.27
CA GLN A 277 10.30 3.22 -1.09
C GLN A 277 10.29 4.33 -2.15
N PHE A 278 9.64 5.46 -1.88
CA PHE A 278 9.69 6.63 -2.76
C PHE A 278 11.11 7.17 -2.98
N ALA A 279 12.00 6.97 -2.01
CA ALA A 279 13.38 7.43 -2.08
C ALA A 279 14.32 6.44 -2.79
N HIS A 280 13.79 5.48 -3.58
CA HIS A 280 14.58 4.42 -4.21
C HIS A 280 15.74 4.91 -5.11
N ALA A 281 15.65 6.12 -5.65
CA ALA A 281 16.74 6.72 -6.43
C ALA A 281 17.98 7.00 -5.57
N PHE A 282 17.83 7.27 -4.27
CA PHE A 282 18.88 7.76 -3.38
C PHE A 282 19.17 6.84 -2.21
N VAL A 283 18.18 6.07 -1.73
CA VAL A 283 18.25 5.24 -0.53
C VAL A 283 18.41 3.76 -0.90
N PRO A 284 19.53 3.10 -0.57
CA PRO A 284 19.76 1.69 -0.87
C PRO A 284 18.68 0.76 -0.27
N GLU A 285 18.23 1.03 0.93
CA GLU A 285 17.17 0.29 1.61
C GLU A 285 15.85 0.33 0.82
N ALA A 286 15.53 1.48 0.22
CA ALA A 286 14.34 1.63 -0.61
C ALA A 286 14.42 0.76 -1.87
N ARG A 287 15.58 0.78 -2.56
CA ARG A 287 15.82 -0.11 -3.71
C ARG A 287 15.72 -1.58 -3.32
N ARG A 288 16.38 -1.96 -2.20
CA ARG A 288 16.35 -3.35 -1.73
C ARG A 288 14.93 -3.79 -1.38
N SER A 289 14.15 -2.95 -0.69
CA SER A 289 12.75 -3.21 -0.37
C SER A 289 11.92 -3.49 -1.63
N LEU A 290 12.03 -2.63 -2.67
CA LEU A 290 11.32 -2.81 -3.92
C LEU A 290 11.78 -4.04 -4.71
N HIS A 291 13.09 -4.33 -4.75
CA HIS A 291 13.59 -5.56 -5.41
C HIS A 291 13.10 -6.83 -4.70
N MET A 292 13.06 -6.84 -3.38
CA MET A 292 12.51 -7.96 -2.61
C MET A 292 11.02 -8.15 -2.92
N ALA A 293 10.24 -7.06 -2.95
CA ALA A 293 8.82 -7.10 -3.30
C ALA A 293 8.61 -7.62 -4.74
N ALA A 294 9.35 -7.10 -5.70
CA ALA A 294 9.25 -7.56 -7.08
C ALA A 294 9.63 -9.03 -7.25
N ALA A 295 10.67 -9.50 -6.56
CA ALA A 295 11.06 -10.91 -6.58
C ALA A 295 10.01 -11.81 -5.95
N PHE A 296 9.46 -11.41 -4.80
CA PHE A 296 8.38 -12.13 -4.10
C PHE A 296 7.15 -12.27 -5.00
N LEU A 297 6.65 -11.16 -5.56
CA LEU A 297 5.46 -11.17 -6.41
C LEU A 297 5.67 -11.99 -7.70
N ARG A 298 6.88 -11.94 -8.31
CA ARG A 298 7.17 -12.75 -9.51
C ARG A 298 7.25 -14.24 -9.22
N ARG A 299 7.86 -14.66 -8.10
CA ARG A 299 7.87 -16.08 -7.70
C ARG A 299 6.45 -16.59 -7.49
N ALA A 300 5.61 -15.84 -6.77
CA ALA A 300 4.22 -16.21 -6.59
C ALA A 300 3.46 -16.31 -7.93
N ALA A 301 3.68 -15.37 -8.85
CA ALA A 301 3.07 -15.38 -10.18
C ALA A 301 3.58 -16.54 -11.07
N ALA A 302 4.76 -17.08 -10.78
CA ALA A 302 5.30 -18.27 -11.45
C ALA A 302 4.81 -19.59 -10.79
N GLY A 303 4.06 -19.52 -9.69
CA GLY A 303 3.62 -20.71 -8.94
C GLY A 303 4.73 -21.34 -8.08
N GLU A 304 5.84 -20.63 -7.88
CA GLU A 304 6.95 -21.09 -7.04
C GLU A 304 6.61 -20.81 -5.57
N GLN A 305 6.25 -21.88 -4.85
CA GLN A 305 6.07 -21.81 -3.40
C GLN A 305 7.45 -21.79 -2.74
N GLY A 306 7.74 -20.74 -1.96
CA GLY A 306 8.95 -20.61 -1.17
C GLY A 306 8.85 -21.33 0.16
#